data_ea2fcd018a783ce9dac6b2bd7ed9591f
#
_entry.id   ea2fcd018a783ce9dac6b2bd7ed9591f
#
_cell.length_a   1.000
_cell.length_b   1.000
_cell.length_c   1.000
_cell.angle_alpha   90.00
_cell.angle_beta   90.00
_cell.angle_gamma   90.00
#
_symmetry.space_group_name_H-M   'P 1'
#
loop_
_entity.id
_entity.type
_entity.pdbx_description
1 polymer ?
#
loop_
_entity_poly.entity_id
_entity_poly.type
_entity_poly.pdbx_seq_one_letter_code
_entity_poly.pdbx_strand_id
1 'polypeptide(L)'
;LVTSGIWRPVYIRAWSDLRINDVFIEQKEVGAGRAVIAGHVELDADKDMDGVLVTITDEATGRVLGEWQADLKRGTNRVTVDFVLHKPKLWWSNGLGEPFLYRFRTDIIAGGELLDSKTERVGIRSLKVVHQPDKDGHTFYIELNGRPVFAKGANYIPLDNFLPRVTPENYKRTIL
;
A
#
# COMPACT_ATOMS: atom_id res chain seq x y z
N LEU A 1 20.84 20.23 -20.78
CA LEU A 1 20.88 18.89 -21.39
C LEU A 1 19.48 18.28 -21.35
N VAL A 2 19.01 17.87 -22.53
CA VAL A 2 17.75 17.10 -22.65
C VAL A 2 18.14 15.63 -22.60
N THR A 3 17.62 14.90 -21.61
CA THR A 3 17.83 13.45 -21.51
C THR A 3 16.61 12.73 -22.09
N SER A 4 16.84 11.72 -22.92
CA SER A 4 15.82 10.86 -23.47
C SER A 4 16.29 9.41 -23.50
N GLY A 5 15.36 8.47 -23.44
CA GLY A 5 15.65 7.04 -23.51
C GLY A 5 15.00 6.23 -22.39
N ILE A 6 15.05 4.91 -22.53
CA ILE A 6 14.56 3.95 -21.52
C ILE A 6 15.67 3.78 -20.47
N TRP A 7 15.45 4.29 -19.28
CA TRP A 7 16.44 4.27 -18.18
C TRP A 7 16.04 3.35 -17.02
N ARG A 8 14.83 2.81 -17.02
CA ARG A 8 14.34 1.80 -16.08
C ARG A 8 14.41 0.41 -16.71
N PRO A 9 14.48 -0.66 -15.90
CA PRO A 9 14.41 -2.03 -16.41
C PRO A 9 13.16 -2.27 -17.24
N VAL A 10 13.32 -3.05 -18.31
CA VAL A 10 12.21 -3.53 -19.13
C VAL A 10 12.03 -5.01 -18.84
N TYR A 11 10.79 -5.45 -18.69
CA TYR A 11 10.44 -6.84 -18.42
C TYR A 11 9.18 -7.24 -19.19
N ILE A 12 9.04 -8.53 -19.40
CA ILE A 12 7.84 -9.14 -19.97
C ILE A 12 7.12 -9.85 -18.81
N ARG A 13 5.83 -9.60 -18.68
CA ARG A 13 4.95 -10.30 -17.75
C ARG A 13 3.98 -11.15 -18.57
N ALA A 14 3.93 -12.45 -18.29
CA ALA A 14 2.98 -13.38 -18.87
C ALA A 14 2.04 -13.92 -17.79
N TRP A 15 0.80 -14.15 -18.13
CA TRP A 15 -0.22 -14.72 -17.25
C TRP A 15 -1.22 -15.50 -18.08
N SER A 16 -2.03 -16.34 -17.43
CA SER A 16 -3.13 -17.09 -18.05
C SER A 16 -4.44 -16.73 -17.35
N ASP A 17 -5.48 -16.50 -18.16
CA ASP A 17 -6.87 -16.29 -17.75
C ASP A 17 -7.14 -15.09 -16.82
N LEU A 18 -6.43 -14.95 -15.69
CA LEU A 18 -6.70 -13.94 -14.66
C LEU A 18 -5.42 -13.48 -13.97
N ARG A 19 -5.31 -12.18 -13.71
CA ARG A 19 -4.21 -11.59 -12.93
C ARG A 19 -4.67 -10.49 -11.99
N ILE A 20 -3.86 -10.20 -10.98
CA ILE A 20 -3.97 -8.99 -10.17
C ILE A 20 -3.26 -7.86 -10.91
N ASN A 21 -4.01 -6.84 -11.30
CA ASN A 21 -3.47 -5.61 -11.88
C ASN A 21 -2.97 -4.68 -10.78
N ASP A 22 -3.81 -4.40 -9.80
CA ASP A 22 -3.44 -3.59 -8.65
C ASP A 22 -4.14 -4.02 -7.35
N VAL A 23 -3.50 -3.68 -6.21
CA VAL A 23 -4.06 -3.83 -4.86
C VAL A 23 -3.83 -2.54 -4.09
N PHE A 24 -4.89 -1.91 -3.65
CA PHE A 24 -4.86 -0.74 -2.79
C PHE A 24 -5.49 -1.06 -1.43
N ILE A 25 -4.73 -0.86 -0.36
CA ILE A 25 -5.18 -1.10 1.03
C ILE A 25 -5.61 0.23 1.65
N GLU A 26 -6.92 0.46 1.64
CA GLU A 26 -7.53 1.64 2.27
C GLU A 26 -7.71 1.43 3.76
N GLN A 27 -7.30 2.41 4.54
CA GLN A 27 -7.48 2.45 5.99
C GLN A 27 -8.66 3.37 6.30
N LYS A 28 -9.89 2.80 6.40
CA LYS A 28 -11.13 3.55 6.63
C LYS A 28 -11.19 4.17 8.02
N GLU A 29 -10.75 3.42 9.03
CA GLU A 29 -10.71 3.86 10.42
C GLU A 29 -9.49 3.23 11.10
N VAL A 30 -8.71 4.03 11.82
CA VAL A 30 -7.55 3.52 12.57
C VAL A 30 -7.53 4.07 13.99
N GLY A 31 -7.47 3.15 14.95
CA GLY A 31 -7.30 3.43 16.36
C GLY A 31 -6.49 2.34 17.05
N ALA A 32 -6.10 2.59 18.31
CA ALA A 32 -5.31 1.62 19.09
C ALA A 32 -6.04 0.30 19.36
N GLY A 33 -7.38 0.31 19.42
CA GLY A 33 -8.19 -0.87 19.67
C GLY A 33 -8.52 -1.66 18.41
N ARG A 34 -8.67 -0.99 17.27
CA ARG A 34 -9.03 -1.61 16.00
C ARG A 34 -8.63 -0.74 14.81
N ALA A 35 -8.46 -1.38 13.65
CA ALA A 35 -8.42 -0.71 12.37
C ALA A 35 -9.40 -1.40 11.40
N VAL A 36 -10.22 -0.59 10.72
CA VAL A 36 -11.15 -1.05 9.67
C VAL A 36 -10.50 -0.78 8.33
N ILE A 37 -10.34 -1.81 7.53
CA ILE A 37 -9.55 -1.79 6.31
C ILE A 37 -10.36 -2.36 5.15
N ALA A 38 -10.20 -1.78 3.97
CA ALA A 38 -10.69 -2.32 2.72
C ALA A 38 -9.52 -2.59 1.77
N GLY A 39 -9.40 -3.79 1.29
CA GLY A 39 -8.51 -4.16 0.20
C GLY A 39 -9.24 -4.02 -1.14
N HIS A 40 -8.92 -3.00 -1.93
CA HIS A 40 -9.42 -2.82 -3.28
C HIS A 40 -8.50 -3.55 -4.24
N VAL A 41 -9.04 -4.55 -4.92
CA VAL A 41 -8.28 -5.40 -5.85
C VAL A 41 -8.80 -5.18 -7.26
N GLU A 42 -7.93 -4.76 -8.15
CA GLU A 42 -8.20 -4.67 -9.58
C GLU A 42 -7.67 -5.92 -10.28
N LEU A 43 -8.57 -6.58 -11.01
CA LEU A 43 -8.32 -7.85 -11.68
C LEU A 43 -8.55 -7.71 -13.18
N ASP A 44 -7.65 -8.25 -14.00
CA ASP A 44 -7.84 -8.38 -15.44
C ASP A 44 -8.10 -9.83 -15.79
N ALA A 45 -9.30 -10.11 -16.36
CA ALA A 45 -9.72 -11.43 -16.81
C ALA A 45 -9.79 -11.51 -18.33
N ASP A 46 -9.20 -12.55 -18.92
CA ASP A 46 -9.22 -12.75 -20.39
C ASP A 46 -10.53 -13.37 -20.88
N LYS A 47 -11.33 -13.93 -19.96
CA LYS A 47 -12.65 -14.53 -20.19
C LYS A 47 -13.57 -14.34 -18.98
N ASP A 48 -14.86 -14.63 -19.15
CA ASP A 48 -15.81 -14.74 -18.01
C ASP A 48 -15.37 -15.91 -17.12
N MET A 49 -15.39 -15.70 -15.80
CA MET A 49 -14.98 -16.69 -14.80
C MET A 49 -15.96 -16.69 -13.64
N ASP A 50 -16.44 -17.89 -13.26
CA ASP A 50 -17.39 -18.06 -12.17
C ASP A 50 -16.69 -18.49 -10.89
N GLY A 51 -17.21 -18.03 -9.74
CA GLY A 51 -16.79 -18.49 -8.42
C GLY A 51 -15.34 -18.18 -8.07
N VAL A 52 -14.78 -17.06 -8.56
CA VAL A 52 -13.43 -16.64 -8.21
C VAL A 52 -13.39 -16.19 -6.76
N LEU A 53 -12.45 -16.76 -5.98
CA LEU A 53 -12.18 -16.40 -4.59
C LEU A 53 -10.98 -15.47 -4.53
N VAL A 54 -11.15 -14.32 -3.88
CA VAL A 54 -10.09 -13.37 -3.55
C VAL A 54 -9.92 -13.36 -2.03
N THR A 55 -8.71 -13.64 -1.55
CA THR A 55 -8.41 -13.63 -0.11
C THR A 55 -7.32 -12.60 0.19
N ILE A 56 -7.39 -11.99 1.38
CA ILE A 56 -6.31 -11.19 1.94
C ILE A 56 -5.82 -11.85 3.22
N THR A 57 -4.56 -12.21 3.25
CA THR A 57 -3.91 -12.94 4.34
C THR A 57 -2.81 -12.08 4.98
N ASP A 58 -2.74 -12.07 6.30
CA ASP A 58 -1.54 -11.60 7.00
C ASP A 58 -0.44 -12.64 6.83
N GLU A 59 0.57 -12.32 6.05
CA GLU A 59 1.64 -13.25 5.68
C GLU A 59 2.48 -13.69 6.89
N ALA A 60 2.61 -12.84 7.92
CA ALA A 60 3.39 -13.15 9.11
C ALA A 60 2.71 -14.23 9.98
N THR A 61 1.39 -14.28 10.00
CA THR A 61 0.62 -15.22 10.82
C THR A 61 -0.03 -16.34 10.02
N GLY A 62 -0.10 -16.19 8.69
CA GLY A 62 -0.85 -17.09 7.80
C GLY A 62 -2.37 -16.97 7.95
N ARG A 63 -2.87 -16.01 8.72
CA ARG A 63 -4.29 -15.84 8.96
C ARG A 63 -4.97 -15.13 7.80
N VAL A 64 -6.03 -15.72 7.25
CA VAL A 64 -6.94 -15.04 6.34
C VAL A 64 -7.70 -13.96 7.11
N LEU A 65 -7.58 -12.72 6.67
CA LEU A 65 -8.20 -11.55 7.30
C LEU A 65 -9.57 -11.25 6.71
N GLY A 66 -9.70 -11.45 5.40
CA GLY A 66 -10.95 -11.27 4.67
C GLY A 66 -10.93 -12.05 3.37
N GLU A 67 -12.12 -12.33 2.87
CA GLU A 67 -12.35 -13.04 1.61
C GLU A 67 -13.56 -12.46 0.88
N TRP A 68 -13.54 -12.62 -0.45
CA TRP A 68 -14.62 -12.23 -1.32
C TRP A 68 -14.73 -13.24 -2.46
N GLN A 69 -15.95 -13.65 -2.80
CA GLN A 69 -16.22 -14.58 -3.88
C GLN A 69 -17.29 -14.01 -4.81
N ALA A 70 -17.02 -13.99 -6.09
CA ALA A 70 -17.98 -13.63 -7.12
C ALA A 70 -17.54 -14.10 -8.52
N ASP A 71 -18.44 -13.86 -9.46
CA ASP A 71 -18.20 -14.09 -10.87
C ASP A 71 -17.55 -12.83 -11.48
N LEU A 72 -16.53 -13.05 -12.31
CA LEU A 72 -15.85 -12.01 -13.03
C LEU A 72 -16.29 -12.00 -14.50
N LYS A 73 -16.31 -10.82 -15.11
CA LYS A 73 -16.49 -10.66 -16.54
C LYS A 73 -15.16 -10.46 -17.23
N ARG A 74 -15.08 -10.82 -18.50
CA ARG A 74 -13.94 -10.51 -19.33
C ARG A 74 -13.59 -9.01 -19.27
N GLY A 75 -12.32 -8.69 -19.08
CA GLY A 75 -11.81 -7.33 -18.91
C GLY A 75 -11.49 -7.02 -17.45
N THR A 76 -11.48 -5.72 -17.12
CA THR A 76 -11.11 -5.24 -15.80
C THR A 76 -12.28 -5.33 -14.83
N ASN A 77 -12.06 -6.00 -13.70
CA ASN A 77 -12.99 -6.13 -12.58
C ASN A 77 -12.39 -5.46 -11.34
N ARG A 78 -13.26 -4.93 -10.47
CA ARG A 78 -12.86 -4.34 -9.19
C ARG A 78 -13.66 -4.98 -8.08
N VAL A 79 -12.95 -5.53 -7.11
CA VAL A 79 -13.53 -6.17 -5.94
C VAL A 79 -13.00 -5.52 -4.67
N THR A 80 -13.77 -5.57 -3.60
CA THR A 80 -13.38 -5.02 -2.30
C THR A 80 -13.49 -6.10 -1.25
N VAL A 81 -12.40 -6.34 -0.52
CA VAL A 81 -12.32 -7.27 0.59
C VAL A 81 -12.18 -6.46 1.88
N ASP A 82 -13.25 -6.40 2.67
CA ASP A 82 -13.24 -5.70 3.96
C ASP A 82 -12.73 -6.61 5.08
N PHE A 83 -11.93 -6.06 6.00
CA PHE A 83 -11.48 -6.76 7.18
C PHE A 83 -11.15 -5.82 8.35
N VAL A 84 -11.03 -6.41 9.55
CA VAL A 84 -10.72 -5.69 10.77
C VAL A 84 -9.48 -6.27 11.44
N LEU A 85 -8.54 -5.39 11.78
CA LEU A 85 -7.43 -5.72 12.67
C LEU A 85 -7.78 -5.30 14.10
N HIS A 86 -7.76 -6.25 15.02
CA HIS A 86 -7.94 -5.98 16.45
C HIS A 86 -6.60 -5.67 17.11
N LYS A 87 -6.52 -4.57 17.88
CA LYS A 87 -5.32 -4.07 18.53
C LYS A 87 -4.12 -4.04 17.56
N PRO A 88 -4.23 -3.32 16.42
CA PRO A 88 -3.20 -3.30 15.42
C PRO A 88 -1.91 -2.71 15.97
N LYS A 89 -0.77 -3.24 15.51
CA LYS A 89 0.53 -2.62 15.70
C LYS A 89 0.62 -1.42 14.78
N LEU A 90 0.61 -0.23 15.35
CA LEU A 90 0.61 1.01 14.57
C LEU A 90 2.02 1.32 14.02
N TRP A 91 2.04 1.87 12.82
CA TRP A 91 3.26 2.40 12.21
C TRP A 91 3.57 3.79 12.79
N TRP A 92 4.83 4.03 13.10
CA TRP A 92 5.33 5.32 13.58
C TRP A 92 6.48 5.82 12.71
N SER A 93 6.59 7.14 12.55
CA SER A 93 7.74 7.74 11.91
C SER A 93 8.97 7.69 12.82
N ASN A 94 10.15 7.91 12.21
CA ASN A 94 11.42 7.92 12.92
C ASN A 94 11.39 8.82 14.17
N GLY A 95 11.87 8.30 15.29
CA GLY A 95 11.93 8.99 16.59
C GLY A 95 10.62 8.95 17.40
N LEU A 96 9.50 8.46 16.86
CA LEU A 96 8.21 8.37 17.58
C LEU A 96 7.82 6.95 17.95
N GLY A 97 8.41 5.95 17.32
CA GLY A 97 8.12 4.55 17.59
C GLY A 97 8.63 3.63 16.47
N GLU A 98 8.10 2.42 16.43
CA GLU A 98 8.51 1.42 15.44
C GLU A 98 7.80 1.65 14.08
N PRO A 99 8.53 1.69 12.96
CA PRO A 99 7.94 1.78 11.62
C PRO A 99 7.44 0.39 11.16
N PHE A 100 6.50 -0.18 11.92
CA PHE A 100 6.00 -1.52 11.68
C PHE A 100 5.19 -1.60 10.40
N LEU A 101 5.48 -2.60 9.55
CA LEU A 101 4.79 -2.84 8.30
C LEU A 101 4.16 -4.23 8.29
N TYR A 102 2.85 -4.30 8.14
CA TYR A 102 2.16 -5.54 7.80
C TYR A 102 2.52 -5.96 6.38
N ARG A 103 2.49 -7.25 6.13
CA ARG A 103 2.61 -7.84 4.80
C ARG A 103 1.29 -8.52 4.50
N PHE A 104 0.47 -7.88 3.67
CA PHE A 104 -0.80 -8.44 3.24
C PHE A 104 -0.64 -9.11 1.89
N ARG A 105 -0.83 -10.43 1.87
CA ARG A 105 -0.84 -11.21 0.64
C ARG A 105 -2.27 -11.33 0.13
N THR A 106 -2.49 -10.90 -1.08
CA THR A 106 -3.74 -11.08 -1.83
C THR A 106 -3.55 -12.24 -2.78
N ASP A 107 -4.37 -13.28 -2.65
CA ASP A 107 -4.39 -14.44 -3.50
C ASP A 107 -5.69 -14.47 -4.30
N ILE A 108 -5.64 -14.86 -5.58
CA ILE A 108 -6.81 -15.14 -6.41
C ILE A 108 -6.84 -16.62 -6.79
N ILE A 109 -7.96 -17.25 -6.50
CA ILE A 109 -8.16 -18.70 -6.62
C ILE A 109 -9.39 -18.96 -7.46
N ALA A 110 -9.27 -19.82 -8.46
CA ALA A 110 -10.41 -20.30 -9.25
C ALA A 110 -10.27 -21.80 -9.50
N GLY A 111 -11.39 -22.53 -9.40
CA GLY A 111 -11.39 -23.99 -9.54
C GLY A 111 -10.49 -24.72 -8.53
N GLY A 112 -10.15 -24.07 -7.40
CA GLY A 112 -9.24 -24.63 -6.39
C GLY A 112 -7.76 -24.38 -6.68
N GLU A 113 -7.41 -23.70 -7.78
CA GLU A 113 -6.02 -23.37 -8.15
C GLU A 113 -5.72 -21.91 -7.86
N LEU A 114 -4.52 -21.64 -7.34
CA LEU A 114 -3.95 -20.30 -7.19
C LEU A 114 -3.51 -19.78 -8.56
N LEU A 115 -4.17 -18.72 -9.05
CA LEU A 115 -3.87 -18.12 -10.35
C LEU A 115 -2.85 -17.00 -10.29
N ASP A 116 -2.95 -16.12 -9.28
CA ASP A 116 -1.98 -15.05 -9.07
C ASP A 116 -1.96 -14.64 -7.60
N SER A 117 -0.86 -14.01 -7.19
CA SER A 117 -0.64 -13.56 -5.82
C SER A 117 0.17 -12.26 -5.79
N LYS A 118 -0.22 -11.32 -4.93
CA LYS A 118 0.50 -10.05 -4.74
C LYS A 118 0.61 -9.71 -3.26
N THR A 119 1.79 -9.33 -2.80
CA THR A 119 2.01 -8.91 -1.41
C THR A 119 2.29 -7.42 -1.34
N GLU A 120 1.51 -6.72 -0.51
CA GLU A 120 1.69 -5.30 -0.20
C GLU A 120 2.21 -5.10 1.23
N ARG A 121 3.15 -4.15 1.39
CA ARG A 121 3.66 -3.75 2.71
C ARG A 121 2.95 -2.49 3.16
N VAL A 122 2.24 -2.55 4.29
CA VAL A 122 1.34 -1.48 4.74
C VAL A 122 1.60 -1.12 6.19
N GLY A 123 1.89 0.15 6.45
CA GLY A 123 1.93 0.71 7.81
C GLY A 123 0.55 1.19 8.24
N ILE A 124 -0.01 0.58 9.27
CA ILE A 124 -1.33 0.97 9.81
C ILE A 124 -1.16 2.22 10.66
N ARG A 125 -1.77 3.33 10.23
CA ARG A 125 -1.68 4.62 10.92
C ARG A 125 -2.87 5.52 10.63
N SER A 126 -3.20 6.39 11.56
CA SER A 126 -4.01 7.58 11.28
C SER A 126 -3.09 8.76 11.01
N LEU A 127 -3.40 9.53 9.97
CA LEU A 127 -2.69 10.76 9.64
C LEU A 127 -3.69 11.86 9.36
N LYS A 128 -3.55 13.00 10.05
CA LYS A 128 -4.42 14.15 9.90
C LYS A 128 -3.58 15.42 9.76
N VAL A 129 -4.04 16.35 8.93
CA VAL A 129 -3.60 17.73 8.96
C VAL A 129 -4.57 18.48 9.86
N VAL A 130 -4.07 19.04 10.95
CA VAL A 130 -4.86 19.85 11.90
C VAL A 130 -4.72 21.30 11.52
N HIS A 131 -5.85 21.90 11.10
CA HIS A 131 -5.98 23.29 10.74
C HIS A 131 -7.20 23.86 11.46
N GLN A 132 -6.96 24.53 12.58
CA GLN A 132 -8.03 25.03 13.47
C GLN A 132 -7.73 26.48 13.85
N PRO A 133 -8.77 27.33 14.06
CA PRO A 133 -8.58 28.66 14.61
C PRO A 133 -7.91 28.62 15.98
N ASP A 134 -6.99 29.54 16.24
CA ASP A 134 -6.40 29.80 17.55
C ASP A 134 -6.38 31.31 17.84
N LYS A 135 -5.78 31.72 18.94
CA LYS A 135 -5.76 33.13 19.37
C LYS A 135 -4.95 34.05 18.43
N ASP A 136 -4.02 33.49 17.64
CA ASP A 136 -3.09 34.23 16.78
C ASP A 136 -3.39 34.01 15.28
N GLY A 137 -4.39 33.16 14.95
CA GLY A 137 -4.78 32.84 13.57
C GLY A 137 -5.27 31.41 13.42
N HIS A 138 -4.48 30.53 12.83
CA HIS A 138 -4.81 29.11 12.65
C HIS A 138 -3.60 28.22 12.90
N THR A 139 -3.81 27.09 13.56
CA THR A 139 -2.82 26.03 13.67
C THR A 139 -2.61 25.36 12.32
N PHE A 140 -1.42 24.84 12.06
CA PHE A 140 -1.15 23.97 10.93
C PHE A 140 -0.08 22.96 11.34
N TYR A 141 -0.50 21.73 11.61
CA TYR A 141 0.43 20.66 11.94
C TYR A 141 -0.10 19.29 11.52
N ILE A 142 0.81 18.31 11.46
CA ILE A 142 0.48 16.91 11.17
C ILE A 142 0.27 16.19 12.49
N GLU A 143 -0.82 15.42 12.58
CA GLU A 143 -1.09 14.51 13.68
C GLU A 143 -0.96 13.07 13.19
N LEU A 144 -0.06 12.29 13.80
CA LEU A 144 0.16 10.87 13.52
C LEU A 144 -0.31 10.04 14.73
N ASN A 145 -1.29 9.18 14.53
CA ASN A 145 -1.87 8.33 15.57
C ASN A 145 -2.26 9.11 16.85
N GLY A 146 -2.84 10.32 16.66
CA GLY A 146 -3.25 11.20 17.75
C GLY A 146 -2.12 11.99 18.41
N ARG A 147 -0.89 11.96 17.85
CA ARG A 147 0.25 12.75 18.37
C ARG A 147 0.67 13.81 17.35
N PRO A 148 0.81 15.08 17.78
CA PRO A 148 1.39 16.11 16.94
C PRO A 148 2.82 15.76 16.52
N VAL A 149 3.12 15.95 15.23
CA VAL A 149 4.43 15.66 14.66
C VAL A 149 5.01 16.92 14.02
N PHE A 150 6.23 17.26 14.38
CA PHE A 150 6.99 18.27 13.65
C PHE A 150 7.56 17.64 12.39
N ALA A 151 7.08 18.08 11.22
CA ALA A 151 7.52 17.61 9.92
C ALA A 151 8.87 18.23 9.57
N LYS A 152 9.96 17.65 10.09
CA LYS A 152 11.33 18.02 9.74
C LYS A 152 11.60 17.70 8.28
N GLY A 153 12.11 18.65 7.54
CA GLY A 153 12.41 18.43 6.14
C GLY A 153 13.30 19.52 5.55
N ALA A 154 13.76 19.27 4.36
CA ALA A 154 14.53 20.21 3.55
C ALA A 154 14.21 19.99 2.07
N ASN A 155 14.50 21.02 1.25
CA ASN A 155 14.42 20.86 -0.19
C ASN A 155 15.60 20.02 -0.68
N TYR A 156 15.29 18.99 -1.47
CA TYR A 156 16.29 18.12 -2.06
C TYR A 156 16.36 18.33 -3.57
N ILE A 157 17.53 18.71 -4.05
CA ILE A 157 17.81 18.82 -5.48
C ILE A 157 18.47 17.51 -5.92
N PRO A 158 18.04 16.91 -7.05
CA PRO A 158 18.65 15.68 -7.56
C PRO A 158 20.17 15.76 -7.67
N LEU A 159 20.87 14.72 -7.22
CA LEU A 159 22.33 14.67 -7.20
C LEU A 159 22.96 14.67 -8.60
N ASP A 160 22.24 14.22 -9.62
CA ASP A 160 22.69 14.14 -11.01
C ASP A 160 21.51 14.32 -11.97
N ASN A 161 21.73 14.97 -13.09
CA ASN A 161 20.76 15.06 -14.18
C ASN A 161 20.50 13.71 -14.85
N PHE A 162 21.42 12.75 -14.70
CA PHE A 162 21.31 11.39 -15.20
C PHE A 162 20.98 10.45 -14.04
N LEU A 163 19.70 10.31 -13.73
CA LEU A 163 19.21 9.50 -12.63
C LEU A 163 19.81 8.07 -12.54
N PRO A 164 20.12 7.36 -13.65
CA PRO A 164 20.75 6.05 -13.57
C PRO A 164 22.15 6.01 -12.96
N ARG A 165 22.81 7.15 -12.81
CA ARG A 165 24.13 7.27 -12.16
C ARG A 165 24.02 7.35 -10.64
N VAL A 166 22.85 7.67 -10.12
CA VAL A 166 22.64 7.81 -8.67
C VAL A 166 22.36 6.44 -8.07
N THR A 167 23.24 5.98 -7.22
CA THR A 167 23.15 4.67 -6.55
C THR A 167 22.37 4.77 -5.22
N PRO A 168 21.87 3.66 -4.69
CA PRO A 168 21.29 3.62 -3.34
C PRO A 168 22.23 4.18 -2.26
N GLU A 169 23.54 3.95 -2.38
CA GLU A 169 24.56 4.46 -1.48
C GLU A 169 24.68 5.98 -1.53
N ASN A 170 24.50 6.60 -2.71
CA ASN A 170 24.45 8.05 -2.84
C ASN A 170 23.28 8.63 -2.03
N TYR A 171 22.08 8.05 -2.18
CA TYR A 171 20.91 8.48 -1.40
C TYR A 171 21.12 8.27 0.10
N LYS A 172 21.62 7.09 0.50
CA LYS A 172 21.92 6.80 1.89
C LYS A 172 22.86 7.84 2.53
N ARG A 173 23.96 8.16 1.85
CA ARG A 173 24.93 9.17 2.32
C ARG A 173 24.35 10.58 2.42
N THR A 174 23.32 10.90 1.63
CA THR A 174 22.65 12.20 1.69
C THR A 174 21.75 12.34 2.91
N ILE A 175 21.19 11.21 3.40
CA ILE A 175 20.21 11.18 4.50
C ILE A 175 20.88 10.95 5.87
N LEU A 176 21.98 10.22 5.93
CA LEU A 176 22.74 9.88 7.14
C LEU A 176 23.93 10.81 7.37
#